data_cab674c3ee9b925b5aa30bd0e1e78a3b
#
_entry.id   cab674c3ee9b925b5aa30bd0e1e78a3b
#
_cell.length_a   1.000
_cell.length_b   1.000
_cell.length_c   1.000
_cell.angle_alpha   90.00
_cell.angle_beta   90.00
_cell.angle_gamma   90.00
#
_symmetry.space_group_name_H-M   'P 1'
#
loop_
_entity.id
_entity.type
_entity.pdbx_description
1 polymer ?
#
loop_
_entity_poly.entity_id
_entity_poly.type
_entity_poly.pdbx_seq_one_letter_code
_entity_poly.pdbx_strand_id
1 'polypeptide(L)'
;MRKLFTSESVTEGHPDKLCDQVSDAVLDALLAQDPMSRVACETCATTGMVMVMGEITTTARVDIPAIVRDVVLDIGYNDSSLCFDGNTCAVLTSIHAQSPDIAMGVDDALETRTQDANEIGAGDQGMMFGFACDETPEYMPTAIAFAHRLTRRLTEVRKNGTLPWLRPDGKAQVTIAYEDGQPVAVDTIVISTQHNPEIAHADIYAAMMEHVIRPVIPAEMLTADTRYLINPTGRFVIGGPAGDSGLTGRKIIVDTYGGYAPHGGGAFSGKDPTKVDRSAAYAARHIAKNIVAAGLAKRCEIQLAYAIGVARPVSLFIDTMGTGVVADDKLAAAVDKLFDLRPNAIIQRLNLRRPIYRANCNYGHFGKADMPWEQLDYVNALRREILE
;
A
#
# COMPACT_ATOMS: atom_id res chain seq x y z
N MET A 1 -30.69 -0.10 -7.08
CA MET A 1 -30.42 1.38 -7.11
C MET A 1 -28.98 1.59 -7.55
N ARG A 2 -28.76 2.41 -8.58
CA ARG A 2 -27.40 2.74 -9.07
C ARG A 2 -26.67 3.62 -8.06
N LYS A 3 -25.47 3.21 -7.65
CA LYS A 3 -24.57 3.95 -6.75
C LYS A 3 -23.24 4.18 -7.45
N LEU A 4 -22.61 5.31 -7.17
CA LEU A 4 -21.26 5.60 -7.69
C LEU A 4 -20.25 5.52 -6.54
N PHE A 5 -19.11 4.87 -6.79
CA PHE A 5 -18.00 4.81 -5.87
C PHE A 5 -16.70 5.15 -6.59
N THR A 6 -15.86 5.95 -5.97
CA THR A 6 -14.62 6.48 -6.56
C THR A 6 -13.42 6.12 -5.73
N SER A 7 -12.35 5.67 -6.39
CA SER A 7 -11.02 5.52 -5.81
C SER A 7 -9.97 6.20 -6.67
N GLU A 8 -8.85 6.56 -6.06
CA GLU A 8 -7.70 7.13 -6.76
C GLU A 8 -6.42 6.34 -6.51
N SER A 9 -5.46 6.47 -7.40
CA SER A 9 -4.09 5.99 -7.27
C SER A 9 -3.11 6.98 -7.87
N VAL A 10 -1.84 6.81 -7.54
CA VAL A 10 -0.76 7.69 -8.00
C VAL A 10 0.39 6.87 -8.58
N THR A 11 1.19 7.48 -9.47
CA THR A 11 2.39 6.85 -10.02
C THR A 11 3.54 6.83 -8.99
N GLU A 12 4.59 6.07 -9.31
CA GLU A 12 5.81 6.01 -8.50
C GLU A 12 6.50 7.37 -8.33
N GLY A 13 6.29 8.31 -9.27
CA GLY A 13 6.89 9.64 -9.23
C GLY A 13 6.08 10.69 -8.47
N HIS A 14 4.91 10.34 -7.93
CA HIS A 14 4.20 11.22 -7.02
C HIS A 14 5.06 11.52 -5.78
N PRO A 15 5.15 12.78 -5.29
CA PRO A 15 6.07 13.12 -4.20
C PRO A 15 5.89 12.29 -2.92
N ASP A 16 4.66 12.00 -2.49
CA ASP A 16 4.44 11.13 -1.33
C ASP A 16 4.91 9.70 -1.60
N LYS A 17 4.69 9.16 -2.81
CA LYS A 17 5.13 7.80 -3.16
C LYS A 17 6.63 7.71 -3.39
N LEU A 18 7.28 8.78 -3.81
CA LEU A 18 8.74 8.87 -3.78
C LEU A 18 9.25 8.71 -2.34
N CYS A 19 8.65 9.41 -1.39
CA CYS A 19 9.02 9.32 0.03
C CYS A 19 8.79 7.91 0.59
N ASP A 20 7.67 7.27 0.29
CA ASP A 20 7.38 5.89 0.68
C ASP A 20 8.44 4.92 0.13
N GLN A 21 8.82 5.07 -1.15
CA GLN A 21 9.86 4.24 -1.76
C GLN A 21 11.24 4.41 -1.13
N VAL A 22 11.61 5.65 -0.78
CA VAL A 22 12.87 5.93 -0.09
C VAL A 22 12.87 5.26 1.29
N SER A 23 11.81 5.45 2.07
CA SER A 23 11.69 4.88 3.42
C SER A 23 11.72 3.35 3.40
N ASP A 24 11.02 2.71 2.45
CA ASP A 24 11.05 1.26 2.29
C ASP A 24 12.37 0.74 1.67
N ALA A 25 13.06 1.51 0.85
CA ALA A 25 14.38 1.15 0.34
C ALA A 25 15.43 1.15 1.47
N VAL A 26 15.36 2.12 2.38
CA VAL A 26 16.22 2.14 3.58
C VAL A 26 15.92 0.93 4.47
N LEU A 27 14.64 0.62 4.71
CA LEU A 27 14.22 -0.56 5.46
C LEU A 27 14.76 -1.85 4.82
N ASP A 28 14.59 -2.04 3.52
CA ASP A 28 15.05 -3.23 2.81
C ASP A 28 16.57 -3.39 2.88
N ALA A 29 17.32 -2.30 2.73
CA ALA A 29 18.78 -2.32 2.83
C ALA A 29 19.27 -2.73 4.24
N LEU A 30 18.55 -2.30 5.28
CA LEU A 30 18.83 -2.67 6.67
C LEU A 30 18.50 -4.15 6.93
N LEU A 31 17.30 -4.60 6.56
CA LEU A 31 16.85 -5.99 6.76
C LEU A 31 17.70 -7.00 5.99
N ALA A 32 18.27 -6.63 4.85
CA ALA A 32 19.18 -7.48 4.09
C ALA A 32 20.47 -7.82 4.85
N GLN A 33 20.94 -6.95 5.75
CA GLN A 33 22.15 -7.13 6.54
C GLN A 33 21.83 -7.55 7.98
N ASP A 34 20.75 -7.04 8.56
CA ASP A 34 20.29 -7.32 9.92
C ASP A 34 18.76 -7.51 9.93
N PRO A 35 18.26 -8.76 9.81
CA PRO A 35 16.82 -9.05 9.83
C PRO A 35 16.12 -8.64 11.14
N MET A 36 16.89 -8.35 12.20
CA MET A 36 16.35 -7.92 13.50
C MET A 36 16.32 -6.41 13.66
N SER A 37 16.68 -5.65 12.62
CA SER A 37 16.64 -4.18 12.63
C SER A 37 15.28 -3.65 13.07
N ARG A 38 15.31 -2.65 13.97
CA ARG A 38 14.14 -1.87 14.38
C ARG A 38 14.17 -0.56 13.61
N VAL A 39 13.15 -0.32 12.82
CA VAL A 39 13.13 0.79 11.86
C VAL A 39 11.79 1.51 11.92
N ALA A 40 11.85 2.81 12.15
CA ALA A 40 10.80 3.77 11.92
C ALA A 40 11.42 4.89 11.09
N CYS A 41 11.39 4.76 9.77
CA CYS A 41 12.06 5.65 8.82
C CYS A 41 11.03 6.47 8.06
N GLU A 42 11.13 7.78 8.18
CA GLU A 42 10.28 8.73 7.48
C GLU A 42 11.10 9.58 6.52
N THR A 43 10.49 9.94 5.42
CA THR A 43 11.10 10.77 4.37
C THR A 43 10.20 11.94 4.06
N CYS A 44 10.78 13.11 3.87
CA CYS A 44 10.11 14.21 3.20
C CYS A 44 10.93 14.68 1.98
N ALA A 45 10.22 15.11 0.94
CA ALA A 45 10.82 15.63 -0.28
C ALA A 45 10.14 16.93 -0.70
N THR A 46 10.93 17.89 -1.15
CA THR A 46 10.44 19.16 -1.70
C THR A 46 11.43 19.63 -2.76
N THR A 47 11.24 20.83 -3.29
CA THR A 47 12.11 21.39 -4.33
C THR A 47 13.60 21.26 -3.98
N GLY A 48 14.33 20.46 -4.76
CA GLY A 48 15.78 20.28 -4.65
C GLY A 48 16.28 19.54 -3.40
N MET A 49 15.41 18.93 -2.56
CA MET A 49 15.82 18.32 -1.31
C MET A 49 15.02 17.05 -0.99
N VAL A 50 15.72 16.06 -0.42
CA VAL A 50 15.14 14.91 0.28
C VAL A 50 15.73 14.86 1.68
N MET A 51 14.89 14.70 2.70
CA MET A 51 15.31 14.49 4.08
C MET A 51 14.79 13.15 4.58
N VAL A 52 15.67 12.32 5.12
CA VAL A 52 15.36 11.05 5.77
C VAL A 52 15.59 11.20 7.26
N MET A 53 14.56 10.84 8.06
CA MET A 53 14.59 11.02 9.52
C MET A 53 13.90 9.82 10.18
N GLY A 54 14.11 9.69 11.49
CA GLY A 54 13.44 8.67 12.30
C GLY A 54 14.37 7.92 13.24
N GLU A 55 13.85 6.81 13.77
CA GLU A 55 14.52 5.97 14.76
C GLU A 55 14.91 4.62 14.14
N ILE A 56 16.22 4.33 14.18
CA ILE A 56 16.79 3.08 13.65
C ILE A 56 17.74 2.49 14.67
N THR A 57 17.46 1.25 15.10
CA THR A 57 18.36 0.43 15.91
C THR A 57 18.75 -0.81 15.12
N THR A 58 20.02 -0.94 14.75
CA THR A 58 20.52 -1.97 13.85
C THR A 58 22.01 -2.19 14.01
N THR A 59 22.49 -3.37 13.63
CA THR A 59 23.92 -3.66 13.44
C THR A 59 24.36 -3.43 11.98
N ALA A 60 23.41 -3.22 11.06
CA ALA A 60 23.69 -2.95 9.65
C ALA A 60 24.33 -1.57 9.43
N ARG A 61 25.05 -1.46 8.31
CA ARG A 61 25.62 -0.17 7.86
C ARG A 61 25.22 0.06 6.42
N VAL A 62 24.48 1.14 6.18
CA VAL A 62 23.97 1.53 4.88
C VAL A 62 24.31 2.98 4.56
N ASP A 63 24.51 3.28 3.29
CA ASP A 63 24.68 4.66 2.79
C ASP A 63 23.30 5.20 2.39
N ILE A 64 22.63 5.85 3.35
CA ILE A 64 21.28 6.41 3.11
C ILE A 64 21.27 7.42 1.96
N PRO A 65 22.22 8.38 1.85
CA PRO A 65 22.29 9.26 0.69
C PRO A 65 22.39 8.53 -0.65
N ALA A 66 23.16 7.47 -0.76
CA ALA A 66 23.23 6.67 -1.98
C ALA A 66 21.89 6.00 -2.29
N ILE A 67 21.25 5.37 -1.29
CA ILE A 67 19.92 4.74 -1.44
C ILE A 67 18.89 5.76 -1.94
N VAL A 68 18.86 6.97 -1.37
CA VAL A 68 17.94 8.03 -1.80
C VAL A 68 18.15 8.37 -3.27
N ARG A 69 19.41 8.58 -3.69
CA ARG A 69 19.73 8.92 -5.09
C ARG A 69 19.32 7.81 -6.05
N ASP A 70 19.62 6.56 -5.72
CA ASP A 70 19.25 5.38 -6.51
C ASP A 70 17.73 5.29 -6.71
N VAL A 71 16.94 5.52 -5.65
CA VAL A 71 15.47 5.54 -5.73
C VAL A 71 14.98 6.67 -6.63
N VAL A 72 15.47 7.88 -6.44
CA VAL A 72 15.05 9.07 -7.19
C VAL A 72 15.37 8.92 -8.68
N LEU A 73 16.58 8.40 -8.99
CA LEU A 73 17.01 8.16 -10.38
C LEU A 73 16.22 7.02 -11.05
N ASP A 74 15.95 5.92 -10.32
CA ASP A 74 15.15 4.80 -10.82
C ASP A 74 13.70 5.21 -11.14
N ILE A 75 13.10 6.10 -10.35
CA ILE A 75 11.79 6.71 -10.63
C ILE A 75 11.85 7.50 -11.95
N GLY A 76 12.99 8.07 -12.31
CA GLY A 76 13.19 8.84 -13.53
C GLY A 76 13.34 10.35 -13.31
N TYR A 77 13.62 10.80 -12.10
CA TYR A 77 14.05 12.16 -11.81
C TYR A 77 15.55 12.25 -11.97
N ASN A 78 16.01 12.30 -13.22
CA ASN A 78 17.41 12.21 -13.64
C ASN A 78 17.86 13.37 -14.53
N ASP A 79 17.05 14.42 -14.64
CA ASP A 79 17.31 15.59 -15.48
C ASP A 79 16.83 16.87 -14.78
N SER A 80 17.67 17.89 -14.78
CA SER A 80 17.38 19.19 -14.19
C SER A 80 16.17 19.91 -14.80
N SER A 81 15.79 19.58 -16.04
CA SER A 81 14.58 20.11 -16.69
C SER A 81 13.28 19.67 -16.00
N LEU A 82 13.34 18.63 -15.15
CA LEU A 82 12.25 18.17 -14.30
C LEU A 82 12.10 19.02 -13.02
N CYS A 83 13.01 19.99 -12.81
CA CYS A 83 13.13 20.81 -11.60
C CYS A 83 13.39 20.00 -10.31
N PHE A 84 13.71 18.70 -10.46
CA PHE A 84 14.13 17.79 -9.41
C PHE A 84 15.01 16.70 -10.03
N ASP A 85 16.21 16.50 -9.49
CA ASP A 85 17.21 15.60 -10.07
C ASP A 85 17.97 14.86 -8.95
N GLY A 86 17.94 13.52 -8.97
CA GLY A 86 18.61 12.66 -8.02
C GLY A 86 20.13 12.83 -7.97
N ASN A 87 20.75 13.29 -9.08
CA ASN A 87 22.19 13.56 -9.12
C ASN A 87 22.58 14.79 -8.30
N THR A 88 21.68 15.79 -8.20
CA THR A 88 22.03 17.14 -7.70
C THR A 88 21.22 17.57 -6.48
N CYS A 89 20.12 16.89 -6.14
CA CYS A 89 19.29 17.23 -4.97
C CYS A 89 20.10 17.12 -3.67
N ALA A 90 19.80 17.99 -2.71
CA ALA A 90 20.33 17.86 -1.35
C ALA A 90 19.71 16.63 -0.67
N VAL A 91 20.55 15.82 0.00
CA VAL A 91 20.10 14.72 0.83
C VAL A 91 20.52 14.99 2.26
N LEU A 92 19.54 15.13 3.16
CA LEU A 92 19.74 15.34 4.58
C LEU A 92 19.32 14.11 5.37
N THR A 93 19.99 13.84 6.47
CA THR A 93 19.64 12.71 7.36
C THR A 93 19.60 13.17 8.82
N SER A 94 18.58 12.70 9.55
CA SER A 94 18.45 12.89 11.00
C SER A 94 17.93 11.59 11.61
N ILE A 95 18.86 10.68 11.90
CA ILE A 95 18.57 9.33 12.41
C ILE A 95 19.09 9.20 13.82
N HIS A 96 18.25 8.66 14.71
CA HIS A 96 18.54 8.40 16.11
C HIS A 96 18.28 6.92 16.44
N ALA A 97 18.81 6.44 17.57
CA ALA A 97 18.41 5.15 18.12
C ALA A 97 17.02 5.24 18.76
N GLN A 98 16.28 4.13 18.76
CA GLN A 98 14.98 4.05 19.42
C GLN A 98 15.09 4.37 20.91
N SER A 99 14.08 5.05 21.47
CA SER A 99 13.97 5.34 22.89
C SER A 99 14.04 4.05 23.75
N PRO A 100 14.87 4.00 24.80
CA PRO A 100 14.91 2.85 25.71
C PRO A 100 13.57 2.54 26.37
N ASP A 101 12.73 3.55 26.63
CA ASP A 101 11.42 3.37 27.25
C ASP A 101 10.45 2.62 26.35
N ILE A 102 10.50 2.89 25.04
CA ILE A 102 9.70 2.17 24.04
C ILE A 102 10.24 0.75 23.88
N ALA A 103 11.57 0.58 23.82
CA ALA A 103 12.20 -0.73 23.66
C ALA A 103 11.81 -1.70 24.77
N MET A 104 11.79 -1.27 26.04
CA MET A 104 11.38 -2.12 27.18
C MET A 104 9.98 -2.74 27.01
N GLY A 105 9.02 -1.99 26.46
CA GLY A 105 7.65 -2.47 26.29
C GLY A 105 7.47 -3.40 25.10
N VAL A 106 8.33 -3.26 24.09
CA VAL A 106 8.22 -3.97 22.81
C VAL A 106 9.06 -5.24 22.79
N ASP A 107 10.24 -5.23 23.41
CA ASP A 107 11.18 -6.34 23.39
C ASP A 107 10.74 -7.49 24.32
N ASP A 108 9.90 -7.21 25.33
CA ASP A 108 9.37 -8.18 26.26
C ASP A 108 7.88 -7.88 26.55
N ALA A 109 7.00 -8.72 26.01
CA ALA A 109 5.56 -8.55 26.15
C ALA A 109 5.09 -8.64 27.61
N LEU A 110 4.05 -7.88 27.96
CA LEU A 110 3.48 -7.85 29.30
C LEU A 110 3.13 -9.25 29.83
N GLU A 111 2.60 -10.11 28.95
CA GLU A 111 2.17 -11.48 29.27
C GLU A 111 3.35 -12.40 29.62
N THR A 112 4.55 -12.11 29.17
CA THR A 112 5.71 -12.99 29.32
C THR A 112 6.78 -12.46 30.26
N ARG A 113 6.66 -11.23 30.78
CA ARG A 113 7.61 -10.63 31.73
C ARG A 113 7.90 -11.45 32.97
N THR A 114 7.02 -12.40 33.30
CA THR A 114 7.16 -13.31 34.44
C THR A 114 7.42 -14.77 34.04
N GLN A 115 7.59 -15.05 32.75
CA GLN A 115 7.78 -16.39 32.17
C GLN A 115 9.00 -16.38 31.26
N ASP A 116 9.71 -17.49 31.16
CA ASP A 116 10.89 -17.67 30.28
C ASP A 116 10.55 -17.73 28.77
N ALA A 117 9.48 -17.07 28.33
CA ALA A 117 9.03 -17.08 26.94
C ALA A 117 9.38 -15.72 26.29
N ASN A 118 10.24 -15.74 25.26
CA ASN A 118 10.58 -14.57 24.45
C ASN A 118 9.45 -14.21 23.50
N GLU A 119 8.46 -13.47 23.98
CA GLU A 119 7.38 -12.93 23.15
C GLU A 119 7.51 -11.41 23.05
N ILE A 120 7.43 -10.87 21.83
CA ILE A 120 7.44 -9.43 21.62
C ILE A 120 6.03 -8.85 21.77
N GLY A 121 5.93 -7.73 22.48
CA GLY A 121 4.71 -6.93 22.54
C GLY A 121 4.47 -6.16 21.24
N ALA A 122 3.24 -5.71 21.03
CA ALA A 122 2.94 -4.80 19.94
C ALA A 122 3.78 -3.51 20.06
N GLY A 123 4.34 -3.06 18.94
CA GLY A 123 5.23 -1.89 18.91
C GLY A 123 4.50 -0.56 19.15
N ASP A 124 3.18 -0.55 19.06
CA ASP A 124 2.32 0.59 19.36
C ASP A 124 0.89 0.10 19.66
N GLN A 125 0.07 0.99 20.18
CA GLN A 125 -1.38 0.82 20.20
C GLN A 125 -1.94 1.20 18.83
N GLY A 126 -3.11 0.64 18.46
CA GLY A 126 -3.77 1.04 17.21
C GLY A 126 -4.85 0.07 16.76
N MET A 127 -5.54 0.48 15.69
CA MET A 127 -6.52 -0.34 14.98
C MET A 127 -6.00 -0.58 13.57
N MET A 128 -6.05 -1.82 13.09
CA MET A 128 -5.65 -2.21 11.75
C MET A 128 -6.80 -2.91 11.05
N PHE A 129 -6.98 -2.61 9.77
CA PHE A 129 -8.08 -3.16 8.99
C PHE A 129 -7.56 -4.03 7.85
N GLY A 130 -8.27 -5.12 7.62
CA GLY A 130 -8.17 -5.96 6.44
C GLY A 130 -9.50 -6.01 5.71
N PHE A 131 -9.46 -6.13 4.39
CA PHE A 131 -10.66 -6.25 3.57
C PHE A 131 -10.41 -7.16 2.37
N ALA A 132 -11.47 -7.83 1.91
CA ALA A 132 -11.52 -8.52 0.64
C ALA A 132 -12.96 -8.55 0.10
N CYS A 133 -13.10 -8.60 -1.21
CA CYS A 133 -14.38 -8.80 -1.89
C CYS A 133 -14.20 -9.63 -3.18
N ASP A 134 -15.27 -10.16 -3.71
CA ASP A 134 -15.28 -11.00 -4.91
C ASP A 134 -15.41 -10.21 -6.23
N GLU A 135 -15.12 -8.90 -6.21
CA GLU A 135 -15.30 -8.02 -7.38
C GLU A 135 -14.21 -8.19 -8.45
N THR A 136 -13.00 -8.59 -8.05
CA THR A 136 -11.85 -8.78 -8.96
C THR A 136 -11.12 -10.09 -8.64
N PRO A 137 -10.34 -10.64 -9.57
CA PRO A 137 -9.58 -11.89 -9.34
C PRO A 137 -8.59 -11.80 -8.17
N GLU A 138 -8.07 -10.62 -7.87
CA GLU A 138 -7.21 -10.35 -6.73
C GLU A 138 -7.96 -10.12 -5.42
N TYR A 139 -9.30 -10.20 -5.44
CA TYR A 139 -10.17 -9.94 -4.28
C TYR A 139 -10.09 -8.51 -3.74
N MET A 140 -9.97 -7.55 -4.65
CA MET A 140 -9.93 -6.11 -4.37
C MET A 140 -11.16 -5.40 -4.92
N PRO A 141 -11.57 -4.26 -4.32
CA PRO A 141 -12.62 -3.42 -4.90
C PRO A 141 -12.23 -2.92 -6.30
N THR A 142 -13.17 -2.96 -7.23
CA THR A 142 -12.94 -2.65 -8.67
C THR A 142 -12.37 -1.25 -8.89
N ALA A 143 -12.86 -0.23 -8.16
CA ALA A 143 -12.44 1.15 -8.34
C ALA A 143 -10.95 1.34 -8.07
N ILE A 144 -10.44 0.84 -6.94
CA ILE A 144 -9.02 0.95 -6.60
C ILE A 144 -8.16 0.04 -7.46
N ALA A 145 -8.62 -1.16 -7.80
CA ALA A 145 -7.90 -2.07 -8.69
C ALA A 145 -7.65 -1.43 -10.06
N PHE A 146 -8.67 -0.78 -10.65
CA PHE A 146 -8.52 -0.09 -11.93
C PHE A 146 -7.64 1.18 -11.80
N ALA A 147 -7.78 1.95 -10.73
CA ALA A 147 -6.91 3.11 -10.49
C ALA A 147 -5.42 2.71 -10.41
N HIS A 148 -5.10 1.60 -9.71
CA HIS A 148 -3.74 1.05 -9.64
C HIS A 148 -3.24 0.56 -11.00
N ARG A 149 -4.06 -0.15 -11.76
CA ARG A 149 -3.69 -0.64 -13.09
C ARG A 149 -3.40 0.52 -14.05
N LEU A 150 -4.20 1.61 -14.00
CA LEU A 150 -3.98 2.80 -14.83
C LEU A 150 -2.67 3.52 -14.48
N THR A 151 -2.38 3.74 -13.19
CA THR A 151 -1.15 4.41 -12.75
C THR A 151 0.09 3.56 -13.01
N ARG A 152 0.00 2.23 -12.85
CA ARG A 152 1.06 1.30 -13.26
C ARG A 152 1.30 1.38 -14.76
N ARG A 153 0.23 1.40 -15.56
CA ARG A 153 0.34 1.50 -17.02
C ARG A 153 0.97 2.81 -17.48
N LEU A 154 0.67 3.94 -16.81
CA LEU A 154 1.35 5.22 -17.07
C LEU A 154 2.86 5.10 -16.89
N THR A 155 3.31 4.47 -15.82
CA THR A 155 4.74 4.23 -15.57
C THR A 155 5.34 3.28 -16.61
N GLU A 156 4.66 2.21 -16.97
CA GLU A 156 5.12 1.26 -17.98
C GLU A 156 5.35 1.93 -19.34
N VAL A 157 4.35 2.68 -19.86
CA VAL A 157 4.48 3.32 -21.18
C VAL A 157 5.50 4.46 -21.21
N ARG A 158 5.79 5.06 -20.05
CA ARG A 158 6.89 6.01 -19.89
C ARG A 158 8.25 5.29 -19.92
N LYS A 159 8.46 4.29 -19.05
CA LYS A 159 9.76 3.62 -18.88
C LYS A 159 10.15 2.78 -20.10
N ASN A 160 9.21 2.18 -20.81
CA ASN A 160 9.49 1.38 -22.01
C ASN A 160 9.64 2.22 -23.30
N GLY A 161 9.46 3.54 -23.21
CA GLY A 161 9.63 4.46 -24.34
C GLY A 161 8.44 4.53 -25.31
N THR A 162 7.29 3.91 -24.99
CA THR A 162 6.07 4.06 -25.80
C THR A 162 5.59 5.51 -25.83
N LEU A 163 5.62 6.18 -24.66
CA LEU A 163 5.30 7.60 -24.51
C LEU A 163 6.47 8.33 -23.80
N PRO A 164 7.58 8.60 -24.52
CA PRO A 164 8.82 9.11 -23.91
C PRO A 164 8.73 10.55 -23.41
N TRP A 165 7.66 11.25 -23.76
CA TRP A 165 7.36 12.61 -23.29
C TRP A 165 6.60 12.66 -21.96
N LEU A 166 6.18 11.51 -21.42
CA LEU A 166 5.64 11.42 -20.08
C LEU A 166 6.74 11.66 -19.04
N ARG A 167 6.39 12.36 -17.98
CA ARG A 167 7.23 12.59 -16.82
C ARG A 167 6.77 11.72 -15.64
N PRO A 168 7.57 11.60 -14.55
CA PRO A 168 7.30 10.59 -13.51
C PRO A 168 6.01 10.78 -12.74
N ASP A 169 5.53 12.00 -12.49
CA ASP A 169 4.36 12.27 -11.66
C ASP A 169 3.05 12.07 -12.40
N GLY A 170 2.09 11.50 -11.72
CA GLY A 170 0.76 11.30 -12.28
C GLY A 170 -0.22 10.67 -11.28
N LYS A 171 -1.50 10.83 -11.59
CA LYS A 171 -2.63 10.31 -10.81
C LYS A 171 -3.68 9.73 -11.74
N ALA A 172 -4.39 8.72 -11.26
CA ALA A 172 -5.63 8.23 -11.89
C ALA A 172 -6.73 8.09 -10.84
N GLN A 173 -7.94 8.49 -11.20
CA GLN A 173 -9.14 8.30 -10.41
C GLN A 173 -10.18 7.60 -11.25
N VAL A 174 -10.84 6.59 -10.67
CA VAL A 174 -11.86 5.80 -11.34
C VAL A 174 -13.14 5.79 -10.52
N THR A 175 -14.24 6.17 -11.16
CA THR A 175 -15.59 6.08 -10.59
C THR A 175 -16.31 4.90 -11.22
N ILE A 176 -16.74 3.95 -10.40
CA ILE A 176 -17.47 2.75 -10.79
C ILE A 176 -18.96 2.94 -10.45
N ALA A 177 -19.83 2.58 -11.40
CA ALA A 177 -21.24 2.44 -11.16
C ALA A 177 -21.55 1.03 -10.65
N TYR A 178 -22.29 0.95 -9.55
CA TYR A 178 -22.75 -0.27 -8.92
C TYR A 178 -24.25 -0.40 -9.02
N GLU A 179 -24.71 -1.60 -9.36
CA GLU A 179 -26.12 -1.99 -9.30
C GLU A 179 -26.24 -3.26 -8.44
N ASP A 180 -27.13 -3.22 -7.45
CA ASP A 180 -27.35 -4.32 -6.50
C ASP A 180 -26.05 -4.87 -5.86
N GLY A 181 -25.11 -3.97 -5.61
CA GLY A 181 -23.82 -4.28 -4.98
C GLY A 181 -22.74 -4.84 -5.92
N GLN A 182 -23.03 -4.96 -7.23
CA GLN A 182 -22.07 -5.41 -8.23
C GLN A 182 -21.58 -4.25 -9.11
N PRO A 183 -20.28 -4.20 -9.46
CA PRO A 183 -19.75 -3.22 -10.40
C PRO A 183 -20.26 -3.51 -11.80
N VAL A 184 -20.89 -2.53 -12.47
CA VAL A 184 -21.52 -2.73 -13.79
C VAL A 184 -20.89 -1.89 -14.89
N ALA A 185 -20.33 -0.73 -14.59
CA ALA A 185 -19.70 0.14 -15.59
C ALA A 185 -18.73 1.13 -14.95
N VAL A 186 -17.80 1.64 -15.74
CA VAL A 186 -17.00 2.80 -15.42
C VAL A 186 -17.79 4.07 -15.78
N ASP A 187 -18.08 4.89 -14.79
CA ASP A 187 -18.78 6.19 -14.98
C ASP A 187 -17.79 7.28 -15.42
N THR A 188 -16.67 7.41 -14.71
CA THR A 188 -15.68 8.48 -14.97
C THR A 188 -14.27 7.97 -14.77
N ILE A 189 -13.37 8.34 -15.66
CA ILE A 189 -11.92 8.19 -15.51
C ILE A 189 -11.29 9.57 -15.52
N VAL A 190 -10.51 9.90 -14.49
CA VAL A 190 -9.66 11.10 -14.45
C VAL A 190 -8.21 10.64 -14.52
N ILE A 191 -7.42 11.20 -15.43
CA ILE A 191 -5.97 11.03 -15.48
C ILE A 191 -5.33 12.42 -15.47
N SER A 192 -4.43 12.62 -14.50
CA SER A 192 -3.53 13.76 -14.47
C SER A 192 -2.10 13.23 -14.60
N THR A 193 -1.44 13.53 -15.71
CA THR A 193 -0.08 13.02 -15.97
C THR A 193 0.87 14.15 -16.33
N GLN A 194 2.02 14.17 -15.69
CA GLN A 194 3.10 15.11 -15.98
C GLN A 194 3.70 14.81 -17.36
N HIS A 195 3.99 15.84 -18.13
CA HIS A 195 4.45 15.73 -19.53
C HIS A 195 5.44 16.82 -19.93
N ASN A 196 6.12 16.61 -21.03
CA ASN A 196 6.99 17.63 -21.62
C ASN A 196 6.19 18.83 -22.15
N PRO A 197 6.76 20.04 -22.09
CA PRO A 197 6.02 21.28 -22.35
C PRO A 197 5.55 21.46 -23.80
N GLU A 198 6.19 20.77 -24.75
CA GLU A 198 5.91 20.87 -26.19
C GLU A 198 4.71 20.01 -26.65
N ILE A 199 4.21 19.09 -25.82
CA ILE A 199 3.14 18.17 -26.20
C ILE A 199 1.77 18.85 -26.09
N ALA A 200 1.00 18.80 -27.16
CA ALA A 200 -0.33 19.37 -27.20
C ALA A 200 -1.34 18.52 -26.40
N HIS A 201 -2.31 19.17 -25.78
CA HIS A 201 -3.32 18.49 -24.96
C HIS A 201 -4.12 17.44 -25.75
N ALA A 202 -4.40 17.68 -27.05
CA ALA A 202 -5.11 16.71 -27.90
C ALA A 202 -4.29 15.41 -28.09
N ASP A 203 -2.96 15.53 -28.21
CA ASP A 203 -2.08 14.37 -28.36
C ASP A 203 -1.99 13.59 -27.04
N ILE A 204 -1.96 14.29 -25.89
CA ILE A 204 -2.04 13.65 -24.57
C ILE A 204 -3.34 12.87 -24.46
N TYR A 205 -4.47 13.48 -24.82
CA TYR A 205 -5.78 12.83 -24.74
C TYR A 205 -5.81 11.55 -25.59
N ALA A 206 -5.41 11.63 -26.86
CA ALA A 206 -5.39 10.49 -27.76
C ALA A 206 -4.49 9.35 -27.25
N ALA A 207 -3.28 9.70 -26.79
CA ALA A 207 -2.31 8.75 -26.25
C ALA A 207 -2.83 8.06 -24.97
N MET A 208 -3.47 8.80 -24.05
CA MET A 208 -4.06 8.20 -22.85
C MET A 208 -5.16 7.23 -23.18
N MET A 209 -6.02 7.55 -24.16
CA MET A 209 -7.07 6.63 -24.61
C MET A 209 -6.49 5.36 -25.22
N GLU A 210 -5.51 5.48 -26.11
CA GLU A 210 -4.95 4.37 -26.89
C GLU A 210 -4.02 3.47 -26.05
N HIS A 211 -3.09 4.07 -25.30
CA HIS A 211 -2.01 3.33 -24.67
C HIS A 211 -2.21 3.05 -23.18
N VAL A 212 -3.15 3.75 -22.52
CA VAL A 212 -3.36 3.64 -21.07
C VAL A 212 -4.75 3.10 -20.74
N ILE A 213 -5.84 3.75 -21.20
CA ILE A 213 -7.20 3.41 -20.76
C ILE A 213 -7.69 2.12 -21.41
N ARG A 214 -7.71 2.05 -22.74
CA ARG A 214 -8.24 0.90 -23.48
C ARG A 214 -7.50 -0.41 -23.21
N PRO A 215 -6.16 -0.43 -23.03
CA PRO A 215 -5.45 -1.66 -22.68
C PRO A 215 -5.69 -2.16 -21.24
N VAL A 216 -6.18 -1.29 -20.35
CA VAL A 216 -6.31 -1.58 -18.90
C VAL A 216 -7.75 -1.88 -18.50
N ILE A 217 -8.71 -1.09 -19.01
CA ILE A 217 -10.10 -1.21 -18.62
C ILE A 217 -10.82 -2.15 -19.60
N PRO A 218 -11.51 -3.20 -19.11
CA PRO A 218 -12.29 -4.09 -19.97
C PRO A 218 -13.30 -3.32 -20.82
N ALA A 219 -13.40 -3.67 -22.10
CA ALA A 219 -14.22 -2.93 -23.05
C ALA A 219 -15.71 -2.91 -22.66
N GLU A 220 -16.19 -3.99 -22.05
CA GLU A 220 -17.56 -4.13 -21.54
C GLU A 220 -17.87 -3.20 -20.35
N MET A 221 -16.85 -2.71 -19.67
CA MET A 221 -17.00 -1.73 -18.58
C MET A 221 -17.04 -0.28 -19.09
N LEU A 222 -16.62 -0.03 -20.33
CA LEU A 222 -16.63 1.29 -20.96
C LEU A 222 -17.92 1.44 -21.79
N THR A 223 -18.74 2.42 -21.45
CA THR A 223 -20.00 2.71 -22.14
C THR A 223 -19.92 4.04 -22.92
N ALA A 224 -20.93 4.32 -23.72
CA ALA A 224 -21.05 5.61 -24.41
C ALA A 224 -21.15 6.80 -23.44
N ASP A 225 -21.62 6.55 -22.22
CA ASP A 225 -21.78 7.56 -21.18
C ASP A 225 -20.52 7.72 -20.30
N THR A 226 -19.48 6.89 -20.48
CA THR A 226 -18.23 6.98 -19.72
C THR A 226 -17.53 8.31 -20.00
N ARG A 227 -17.25 9.06 -18.97
CA ARG A 227 -16.57 10.37 -19.05
C ARG A 227 -15.07 10.23 -18.89
N TYR A 228 -14.32 10.92 -19.72
CA TYR A 228 -12.85 10.93 -19.69
C TYR A 228 -12.36 12.36 -19.42
N LEU A 229 -11.68 12.57 -18.28
CA LEU A 229 -11.12 13.83 -17.85
C LEU A 229 -9.59 13.70 -17.79
N ILE A 230 -8.94 13.99 -18.94
CA ILE A 230 -7.49 13.83 -19.10
C ILE A 230 -6.83 15.20 -19.03
N ASN A 231 -5.92 15.40 -18.05
CA ASN A 231 -5.29 16.68 -17.75
C ASN A 231 -6.31 17.85 -17.84
N PRO A 232 -7.38 17.84 -17.01
CA PRO A 232 -8.48 18.81 -17.15
C PRO A 232 -8.05 20.25 -16.93
N THR A 233 -6.88 20.51 -16.32
CA THR A 233 -6.25 21.83 -16.19
C THR A 233 -5.54 22.27 -17.45
N GLY A 234 -5.44 21.41 -18.47
CA GLY A 234 -4.81 21.64 -19.76
C GLY A 234 -3.29 21.46 -19.78
N ARG A 235 -2.57 21.67 -18.69
CA ARG A 235 -1.10 21.57 -18.62
C ARG A 235 -0.63 21.04 -17.28
N PHE A 236 0.30 20.06 -17.32
CA PHE A 236 0.96 19.52 -16.12
C PHE A 236 2.44 19.25 -16.43
N VAL A 237 3.26 20.29 -16.43
CA VAL A 237 4.70 20.24 -16.74
C VAL A 237 5.55 20.23 -15.47
N ILE A 238 5.20 21.05 -14.48
CA ILE A 238 5.85 21.07 -13.18
C ILE A 238 5.11 20.08 -12.28
N GLY A 239 5.80 19.08 -11.78
CA GLY A 239 5.27 18.03 -10.92
C GLY A 239 6.37 17.44 -10.04
N GLY A 240 6.04 16.32 -9.36
CA GLY A 240 6.94 15.72 -8.40
C GLY A 240 7.24 16.65 -7.22
N PRO A 241 8.38 16.45 -6.52
CA PRO A 241 8.76 17.29 -5.36
C PRO A 241 8.93 18.78 -5.66
N ALA A 242 9.09 19.16 -6.94
CA ALA A 242 9.13 20.57 -7.34
C ALA A 242 7.74 21.20 -7.43
N GLY A 243 6.70 20.41 -7.67
CA GLY A 243 5.32 20.87 -7.77
C GLY A 243 4.60 20.85 -6.43
N ASP A 244 4.84 19.84 -5.62
CA ASP A 244 4.23 19.62 -4.30
C ASP A 244 5.17 18.84 -3.40
N SER A 245 5.15 19.12 -2.08
CA SER A 245 5.98 18.42 -1.13
C SER A 245 5.41 17.04 -0.81
N GLY A 246 6.30 16.04 -0.69
CA GLY A 246 5.97 14.67 -0.32
C GLY A 246 6.38 14.32 1.10
N LEU A 247 5.63 13.43 1.71
CA LEU A 247 5.97 12.80 2.99
C LEU A 247 5.58 11.31 2.98
N THR A 248 6.36 10.49 3.68
CA THR A 248 6.03 9.09 3.94
C THR A 248 4.69 8.99 4.66
N GLY A 249 3.84 8.03 4.22
CA GLY A 249 2.57 7.74 4.89
C GLY A 249 1.43 8.72 4.61
N ARG A 250 1.50 9.51 3.53
CA ARG A 250 0.40 10.41 3.12
C ARG A 250 -0.49 9.85 2.02
N LYS A 251 -0.28 8.61 1.60
CA LYS A 251 -1.10 7.91 0.60
C LYS A 251 -1.70 6.61 1.15
N ILE A 252 -2.03 6.60 2.46
CA ILE A 252 -2.49 5.39 3.18
C ILE A 252 -3.77 4.79 2.61
N ILE A 253 -4.65 5.58 2.02
CA ILE A 253 -5.87 5.11 1.38
C ILE A 253 -5.58 4.50 0.00
N VAL A 254 -4.63 5.07 -0.75
CA VAL A 254 -4.08 4.47 -1.98
C VAL A 254 -3.37 3.14 -1.67
N ASP A 255 -2.65 3.08 -0.55
CA ASP A 255 -1.91 1.89 -0.12
C ASP A 255 -2.82 0.72 0.22
N THR A 256 -4.07 0.96 0.56
CA THR A 256 -5.04 -0.02 1.05
C THR A 256 -6.19 -0.26 0.07
N TYR A 257 -7.38 0.21 0.39
CA TYR A 257 -8.61 -0.19 -0.34
C TYR A 257 -9.29 0.98 -1.06
N GLY A 258 -8.61 2.13 -1.24
CA GLY A 258 -9.15 3.28 -1.98
C GLY A 258 -10.40 3.90 -1.35
N GLY A 259 -10.56 3.78 -0.04
CA GLY A 259 -11.73 4.29 0.68
C GLY A 259 -12.92 3.33 0.73
N TYR A 260 -12.80 2.13 0.15
CA TYR A 260 -13.89 1.14 0.16
C TYR A 260 -14.06 0.45 1.53
N ALA A 261 -12.99 0.32 2.29
CA ALA A 261 -12.96 -0.16 3.66
C ALA A 261 -12.37 0.91 4.59
N PRO A 262 -12.63 0.84 5.91
CA PRO A 262 -12.01 1.69 6.92
C PRO A 262 -10.49 1.59 6.91
N HIS A 263 -9.84 2.57 7.54
CA HIS A 263 -8.40 2.60 7.77
C HIS A 263 -8.10 3.03 9.20
N GLY A 264 -7.14 2.37 9.86
CA GLY A 264 -6.78 2.69 11.24
C GLY A 264 -5.90 3.93 11.43
N GLY A 265 -5.38 4.50 10.32
CA GLY A 265 -4.55 5.70 10.31
C GLY A 265 -3.04 5.44 10.25
N GLY A 266 -2.57 4.21 10.55
CA GLY A 266 -1.16 3.87 10.54
C GLY A 266 -0.58 3.73 9.12
N ALA A 267 0.52 4.42 8.83
CA ALA A 267 1.28 4.25 7.60
C ALA A 267 2.07 2.93 7.62
N PHE A 268 2.33 2.37 6.42
CA PHE A 268 3.11 1.13 6.27
C PHE A 268 4.58 1.40 6.01
N SER A 269 4.88 2.23 5.00
CA SER A 269 6.24 2.45 4.50
C SER A 269 7.17 2.97 5.59
N GLY A 270 8.42 2.49 5.58
CA GLY A 270 9.45 2.85 6.54
C GLY A 270 9.39 2.12 7.88
N LYS A 271 8.37 1.29 8.13
CA LYS A 271 8.20 0.54 9.38
C LYS A 271 8.64 -0.90 9.22
N ASP A 272 9.50 -1.38 10.14
CA ASP A 272 9.84 -2.81 10.24
C ASP A 272 8.63 -3.64 10.73
N PRO A 273 8.63 -4.98 10.53
CA PRO A 273 7.45 -5.79 10.78
C PRO A 273 7.04 -5.93 12.26
N THR A 274 7.79 -5.43 13.22
CA THR A 274 7.36 -5.38 14.62
C THR A 274 6.30 -4.31 14.87
N LYS A 275 6.17 -3.34 13.97
CA LYS A 275 5.12 -2.33 13.99
C LYS A 275 3.82 -2.94 13.45
N VAL A 276 2.85 -3.11 14.35
CA VAL A 276 1.55 -3.74 14.04
C VAL A 276 0.73 -2.96 13.02
N ASP A 277 0.93 -1.67 12.89
CA ASP A 277 0.34 -0.86 11.80
C ASP A 277 0.55 -1.52 10.44
N ARG A 278 1.73 -2.08 10.20
CA ARG A 278 2.08 -2.78 8.97
C ARG A 278 1.75 -4.26 9.04
N SER A 279 2.31 -5.00 9.98
CA SER A 279 2.22 -6.46 10.04
C SER A 279 0.81 -6.96 10.31
N ALA A 280 0.07 -6.32 11.21
CA ALA A 280 -1.31 -6.72 11.51
C ALA A 280 -2.29 -6.32 10.40
N ALA A 281 -2.07 -5.21 9.70
CA ALA A 281 -2.85 -4.86 8.50
C ALA A 281 -2.64 -5.90 7.38
N TYR A 282 -1.41 -6.39 7.18
CA TYR A 282 -1.14 -7.47 6.23
C TYR A 282 -1.78 -8.80 6.68
N ALA A 283 -1.72 -9.14 7.97
CA ALA A 283 -2.39 -10.31 8.51
C ALA A 283 -3.91 -10.23 8.36
N ALA A 284 -4.50 -9.08 8.65
CA ALA A 284 -5.94 -8.86 8.48
C ALA A 284 -6.37 -8.99 7.01
N ARG A 285 -5.57 -8.47 6.05
CA ARG A 285 -5.79 -8.69 4.62
C ARG A 285 -5.71 -10.17 4.25
N HIS A 286 -4.71 -10.88 4.73
CA HIS A 286 -4.52 -12.30 4.47
C HIS A 286 -5.74 -13.12 4.92
N ILE A 287 -6.25 -12.84 6.12
CA ILE A 287 -7.42 -13.51 6.69
C ILE A 287 -8.68 -13.19 5.86
N ALA A 288 -8.96 -11.90 5.63
CA ALA A 288 -10.13 -11.47 4.87
C ALA A 288 -10.16 -12.10 3.46
N LYS A 289 -9.00 -12.12 2.78
CA LYS A 289 -8.88 -12.73 1.45
C LYS A 289 -9.13 -14.23 1.47
N ASN A 290 -8.61 -14.96 2.45
CA ASN A 290 -8.84 -16.39 2.59
C ASN A 290 -10.30 -16.72 2.92
N ILE A 291 -11.01 -15.91 3.72
CA ILE A 291 -12.44 -16.06 3.99
C ILE A 291 -13.25 -15.93 2.70
N VAL A 292 -13.00 -14.88 1.90
CA VAL A 292 -13.72 -14.66 0.64
C VAL A 292 -13.39 -15.74 -0.38
N ALA A 293 -12.11 -16.09 -0.53
CA ALA A 293 -11.68 -17.17 -1.44
C ALA A 293 -12.19 -18.55 -1.04
N ALA A 294 -12.43 -18.78 0.27
CA ALA A 294 -13.09 -20.00 0.76
C ALA A 294 -14.57 -20.05 0.37
N GLY A 295 -15.16 -18.98 -0.15
CA GLY A 295 -16.59 -18.87 -0.43
C GLY A 295 -17.46 -18.72 0.82
N LEU A 296 -16.84 -18.32 1.95
CA LEU A 296 -17.54 -18.14 3.23
C LEU A 296 -18.24 -16.77 3.32
N ALA A 297 -17.83 -15.81 2.50
CA ALA A 297 -18.48 -14.51 2.32
C ALA A 297 -18.14 -13.94 0.94
N LYS A 298 -18.94 -13.00 0.43
CA LYS A 298 -18.59 -12.20 -0.78
C LYS A 298 -17.77 -10.98 -0.43
N ARG A 299 -17.89 -10.49 0.80
CA ARG A 299 -17.16 -9.36 1.37
C ARG A 299 -16.78 -9.69 2.79
N CYS A 300 -15.59 -9.30 3.20
CA CYS A 300 -15.14 -9.51 4.55
C CYS A 300 -14.25 -8.34 4.97
N GLU A 301 -14.65 -7.66 6.03
CA GLU A 301 -13.88 -6.68 6.76
C GLU A 301 -13.38 -7.30 8.07
N ILE A 302 -12.14 -7.01 8.41
CA ILE A 302 -11.51 -7.44 9.67
C ILE A 302 -10.90 -6.23 10.34
N GLN A 303 -11.17 -6.04 11.63
CA GLN A 303 -10.45 -5.11 12.47
C GLN A 303 -9.67 -5.88 13.54
N LEU A 304 -8.39 -5.53 13.67
CA LEU A 304 -7.53 -5.93 14.78
C LEU A 304 -7.16 -4.69 15.59
N ALA A 305 -7.18 -4.80 16.92
CA ALA A 305 -6.69 -3.72 17.77
C ALA A 305 -5.65 -4.26 18.75
N TYR A 306 -4.60 -3.45 18.99
CA TYR A 306 -3.50 -3.77 19.90
C TYR A 306 -3.29 -2.66 20.93
N ALA A 307 -2.74 -3.05 22.07
CA ALA A 307 -2.16 -2.13 23.05
C ALA A 307 -0.63 -2.25 23.01
N ILE A 308 0.07 -1.13 23.17
CA ILE A 308 1.55 -1.14 23.21
C ILE A 308 2.07 -2.10 24.27
N GLY A 309 3.08 -2.89 23.93
CA GLY A 309 3.70 -3.84 24.85
C GLY A 309 2.86 -5.09 25.17
N VAL A 310 1.69 -5.27 24.55
CA VAL A 310 0.83 -6.46 24.71
C VAL A 310 0.92 -7.31 23.44
N ALA A 311 1.13 -8.62 23.57
CA ALA A 311 1.30 -9.50 22.42
C ALA A 311 -0.04 -9.86 21.76
N ARG A 312 -1.06 -10.18 22.56
CA ARG A 312 -2.37 -10.54 22.01
C ARG A 312 -3.16 -9.31 21.59
N PRO A 313 -3.90 -9.34 20.47
CA PRO A 313 -4.82 -8.26 20.15
C PRO A 313 -5.87 -8.11 21.26
N VAL A 314 -6.23 -6.88 21.56
CA VAL A 314 -7.29 -6.56 22.54
C VAL A 314 -8.68 -6.81 21.97
N SER A 315 -8.81 -6.83 20.63
CA SER A 315 -10.04 -7.20 19.95
C SER A 315 -9.78 -7.73 18.53
N LEU A 316 -10.64 -8.67 18.11
CA LEU A 316 -10.83 -9.11 16.73
C LEU A 316 -12.31 -8.89 16.40
N PHE A 317 -12.58 -8.14 15.34
CA PHE A 317 -13.92 -7.91 14.80
C PHE A 317 -13.97 -8.34 13.35
N ILE A 318 -15.04 -9.01 12.96
CA ILE A 318 -15.30 -9.44 11.58
C ILE A 318 -16.71 -8.98 11.19
N ASP A 319 -16.83 -8.38 9.99
CA ASP A 319 -18.10 -8.04 9.38
C ASP A 319 -18.10 -8.53 7.92
N THR A 320 -19.01 -9.42 7.62
CA THR A 320 -19.24 -9.90 6.24
C THR A 320 -20.28 -9.05 5.50
N MET A 321 -20.76 -7.97 6.09
CA MET A 321 -21.79 -7.07 5.50
C MET A 321 -23.04 -7.84 5.04
N GLY A 322 -23.42 -8.87 5.81
CA GLY A 322 -24.56 -9.72 5.51
C GLY A 322 -24.37 -10.68 4.33
N THR A 323 -23.14 -10.87 3.86
CA THR A 323 -22.84 -11.81 2.75
C THR A 323 -22.28 -13.16 3.23
N GLY A 324 -22.08 -13.31 4.54
CA GLY A 324 -21.55 -14.52 5.15
C GLY A 324 -22.49 -15.73 5.00
N VAL A 325 -21.93 -16.92 4.78
CA VAL A 325 -22.69 -18.19 4.78
C VAL A 325 -23.00 -18.69 6.20
N VAL A 326 -22.30 -18.14 7.19
CA VAL A 326 -22.53 -18.32 8.62
C VAL A 326 -22.49 -16.97 9.33
N ALA A 327 -22.87 -16.91 10.59
CA ALA A 327 -22.80 -15.70 11.40
C ALA A 327 -21.34 -15.27 11.63
N ASP A 328 -21.12 -13.96 11.74
CA ASP A 328 -19.77 -13.36 11.82
C ASP A 328 -19.00 -13.78 13.09
N ASP A 329 -19.71 -14.05 14.20
CA ASP A 329 -19.12 -14.59 15.43
C ASP A 329 -18.51 -15.98 15.26
N LYS A 330 -19.13 -16.83 14.42
CA LYS A 330 -18.56 -18.13 14.04
C LYS A 330 -17.27 -17.98 13.23
N LEU A 331 -17.24 -17.02 12.30
CA LEU A 331 -16.02 -16.71 11.54
C LEU A 331 -14.92 -16.17 12.46
N ALA A 332 -15.27 -15.30 13.40
CA ALA A 332 -14.31 -14.76 14.37
C ALA A 332 -13.71 -15.87 15.26
N ALA A 333 -14.52 -16.80 15.73
CA ALA A 333 -14.05 -17.96 16.51
C ALA A 333 -13.12 -18.87 15.68
N ALA A 334 -13.43 -19.11 14.41
CA ALA A 334 -12.57 -19.89 13.51
C ALA A 334 -11.24 -19.19 13.24
N VAL A 335 -11.27 -17.87 13.05
CA VAL A 335 -10.05 -17.07 12.86
C VAL A 335 -9.18 -17.09 14.11
N ASP A 336 -9.74 -16.90 15.31
CA ASP A 336 -8.98 -16.95 16.57
C ASP A 336 -8.32 -18.33 16.80
N LYS A 337 -8.98 -19.39 16.35
CA LYS A 337 -8.45 -20.77 16.43
C LYS A 337 -7.34 -21.05 15.41
N LEU A 338 -7.47 -20.56 14.19
CA LEU A 338 -6.59 -20.90 13.07
C LEU A 338 -5.39 -19.95 12.92
N PHE A 339 -5.53 -18.70 13.35
CA PHE A 339 -4.52 -17.65 13.14
C PHE A 339 -3.99 -17.15 14.48
N ASP A 340 -2.72 -17.40 14.72
CA ASP A 340 -2.05 -16.72 15.82
C ASP A 340 -1.78 -15.26 15.42
N LEU A 341 -2.41 -14.34 16.12
CA LEU A 341 -2.38 -12.90 15.82
C LEU A 341 -1.35 -12.12 16.65
N ARG A 342 -0.49 -12.81 17.42
CA ARG A 342 0.62 -12.18 18.11
C ARG A 342 1.64 -11.65 17.07
N PRO A 343 2.27 -10.49 17.31
CA PRO A 343 3.17 -9.86 16.33
C PRO A 343 4.26 -10.82 15.83
N ASN A 344 4.90 -11.57 16.73
CA ASN A 344 5.95 -12.52 16.35
C ASN A 344 5.43 -13.66 15.47
N ALA A 345 4.25 -14.20 15.77
CA ALA A 345 3.61 -15.24 14.98
C ALA A 345 3.23 -14.73 13.56
N ILE A 346 2.73 -13.50 13.45
CA ILE A 346 2.45 -12.85 12.15
C ILE A 346 3.73 -12.72 11.34
N ILE A 347 4.81 -12.20 11.96
CA ILE A 347 6.11 -12.01 11.31
C ILE A 347 6.64 -13.34 10.76
N GLN A 348 6.56 -14.41 11.54
CA GLN A 348 7.02 -15.76 11.14
C GLN A 348 6.14 -16.34 10.02
N ARG A 349 4.83 -16.33 10.20
CA ARG A 349 3.87 -16.88 9.22
C ARG A 349 3.98 -16.21 7.85
N LEU A 350 4.09 -14.89 7.82
CA LEU A 350 4.20 -14.12 6.58
C LEU A 350 5.65 -13.89 6.14
N ASN A 351 6.65 -14.41 6.89
CA ASN A 351 8.09 -14.26 6.60
C ASN A 351 8.49 -12.81 6.29
N LEU A 352 8.17 -11.90 7.22
CA LEU A 352 8.29 -10.46 7.00
C LEU A 352 9.68 -9.86 7.24
N ARG A 353 10.66 -10.62 7.78
CA ARG A 353 12.02 -10.13 8.05
C ARG A 353 12.95 -10.26 6.85
N ARG A 354 12.50 -9.89 5.68
CA ARG A 354 13.24 -9.93 4.42
C ARG A 354 12.98 -8.67 3.58
N PRO A 355 13.88 -8.32 2.65
CA PRO A 355 13.75 -7.10 1.84
C PRO A 355 12.69 -7.28 0.73
N ILE A 356 11.42 -7.01 1.04
CA ILE A 356 10.28 -7.14 0.12
C ILE A 356 9.43 -5.86 0.04
N TYR A 357 9.85 -4.81 0.72
CA TYR A 357 8.99 -3.66 1.01
C TYR A 357 9.00 -2.61 -0.10
N ARG A 358 10.17 -2.20 -0.59
CA ARG A 358 10.27 -1.23 -1.70
C ARG A 358 9.54 -1.72 -2.95
N ALA A 359 9.68 -2.99 -3.30
CA ALA A 359 9.01 -3.57 -4.46
C ALA A 359 7.48 -3.55 -4.36
N ASN A 360 6.96 -3.46 -3.13
CA ASN A 360 5.53 -3.52 -2.85
C ASN A 360 4.87 -2.14 -2.62
N CYS A 361 5.62 -1.07 -2.32
CA CYS A 361 5.05 0.19 -1.84
C CYS A 361 4.30 1.03 -2.90
N ASN A 362 4.45 0.74 -4.21
CA ASN A 362 3.72 1.43 -5.28
C ASN A 362 2.47 0.65 -5.72
N TYR A 363 1.44 1.36 -6.18
CA TYR A 363 0.20 0.77 -6.74
C TYR A 363 -0.53 -0.13 -5.75
N GLY A 364 -0.62 0.30 -4.48
CA GLY A 364 -1.22 -0.42 -3.36
C GLY A 364 -0.34 -1.53 -2.78
N HIS A 365 -0.55 -1.85 -1.51
CA HIS A 365 0.13 -2.95 -0.83
C HIS A 365 -0.59 -4.28 -1.00
N PHE A 366 -1.84 -4.27 -1.48
CA PHE A 366 -2.71 -5.44 -1.62
C PHE A 366 -3.03 -5.76 -3.08
N GLY A 367 -3.42 -7.02 -3.33
CA GLY A 367 -3.79 -7.49 -4.65
C GLY A 367 -2.61 -7.95 -5.54
N LYS A 368 -1.40 -8.13 -4.98
CA LYS A 368 -0.20 -8.62 -5.69
C LYS A 368 0.09 -10.06 -5.31
N ALA A 369 -0.12 -10.98 -6.25
CA ALA A 369 -0.14 -12.42 -5.99
C ALA A 369 1.17 -13.00 -5.42
N ASP A 370 2.30 -12.33 -5.62
CA ASP A 370 3.63 -12.72 -5.13
C ASP A 370 3.89 -12.36 -3.66
N MET A 371 3.01 -11.55 -3.06
CA MET A 371 3.16 -11.14 -1.66
C MET A 371 2.66 -12.23 -0.70
N PRO A 372 3.32 -12.40 0.49
CA PRO A 372 2.96 -13.44 1.44
C PRO A 372 1.53 -13.34 1.97
N TRP A 373 1.04 -12.13 2.19
CA TRP A 373 -0.32 -11.87 2.68
C TRP A 373 -1.41 -11.99 1.61
N GLU A 374 -1.04 -12.30 0.38
CA GLU A 374 -1.98 -12.56 -0.72
C GLU A 374 -2.14 -14.05 -1.02
N GLN A 375 -1.46 -14.94 -0.28
CA GLN A 375 -1.54 -16.40 -0.47
C GLN A 375 -2.88 -16.95 0.02
N LEU A 376 -3.39 -18.01 -0.65
CA LEU A 376 -4.67 -18.66 -0.35
C LEU A 376 -4.46 -19.99 0.38
N ASP A 377 -3.57 -20.00 1.35
CA ASP A 377 -3.09 -21.18 2.06
C ASP A 377 -3.99 -21.65 3.22
N TYR A 378 -4.96 -20.81 3.67
CA TYR A 378 -5.92 -21.13 4.71
C TYR A 378 -7.33 -21.48 4.20
N VAL A 379 -7.58 -21.42 2.88
CA VAL A 379 -8.90 -21.69 2.29
C VAL A 379 -9.48 -23.04 2.75
N ASN A 380 -8.68 -24.11 2.66
CA ASN A 380 -9.16 -25.46 3.04
C ASN A 380 -9.32 -25.61 4.56
N ALA A 381 -8.48 -24.96 5.35
CA ALA A 381 -8.60 -25.00 6.82
C ALA A 381 -9.87 -24.29 7.29
N LEU A 382 -10.14 -23.09 6.72
CA LEU A 382 -11.36 -22.33 7.01
C LEU A 382 -12.64 -23.10 6.62
N ARG A 383 -12.64 -23.73 5.43
CA ARG A 383 -13.78 -24.56 5.00
C ARG A 383 -14.05 -25.71 5.95
N ARG A 384 -13.02 -26.43 6.36
CA ARG A 384 -13.17 -27.54 7.34
C ARG A 384 -13.71 -27.05 8.67
N GLU A 385 -13.17 -25.95 9.20
CA GLU A 385 -13.58 -25.44 10.50
C GLU A 385 -15.02 -24.92 10.54
N ILE A 386 -15.53 -24.42 9.40
CA ILE A 386 -16.83 -23.76 9.33
C ILE A 386 -17.94 -24.69 8.81
N LEU A 387 -17.63 -25.56 7.84
CA LEU A 387 -18.63 -26.32 7.08
C LEU A 387 -18.69 -27.81 7.48
N GLU A 388 -17.67 -28.33 8.15
CA GLU A 388 -17.60 -29.69 8.72
C GLU A 388 -17.82 -29.66 10.23
#